data_738efd379ba18655754e4072371b4520
#
_entry.id   738efd379ba18655754e4072371b4520
#
_cell.length_a   1.000
_cell.length_b   1.000
_cell.length_c   1.000
_cell.angle_alpha   90.00
_cell.angle_beta   90.00
_cell.angle_gamma   90.00
#
_symmetry.space_group_name_H-M   'P 1'
#
loop_
_entity.id
_entity.type
_entity.pdbx_description
1 polymer ?
#
loop_
_entity_poly.entity_id
_entity_poly.type
_entity_poly.pdbx_seq_one_letter_code
_entity_poly.pdbx_strand_id
1 'polypeptide(L)'
;MSTRDLALVGAGYWGKNLARNFNALGALRTLCDLSQDILESYGVDYSGVLKTGDFDAVLADPEVAKVAISAPAAHHHRLAKAALLAGKDVFVEKPLCLEAGQADELVSIAAGQKRILMVGHLLQYHPCVQHLQGLVARGELGAIQYIVSNRLNLGKIRSEENALWSFAPHDLSVILSLTGDRLPEEVRCTGGAWLTPGVADTTLTVLRFAGGARAHVFASWLNPFKEQKLTVVGSEGMAVFDDTRPWREKLLVRTQYLVRAEGQLPAPGKRPGEYAVVPEAEPLQEECDHFLARCQDRRAPRTDGSEGLRVLQVLQAAQSSLDRDGEAVDPLSPCHPSITLPTRPR
;
A
#
# COMPACT_ATOMS: atom_id res chain seq x y z
N MET A 1 12.66 -5.67 -25.94
CA MET A 1 12.82 -4.20 -25.84
C MET A 1 11.55 -3.68 -25.19
N SER A 2 11.66 -2.92 -24.11
CA SER A 2 10.50 -2.25 -23.52
C SER A 2 9.96 -1.24 -24.52
N THR A 3 8.69 -1.34 -24.90
CA THR A 3 8.04 -0.34 -25.74
C THR A 3 7.65 0.84 -24.87
N ARG A 4 8.00 2.07 -25.29
CA ARG A 4 7.54 3.30 -24.62
C ARG A 4 6.03 3.47 -24.87
N ASP A 5 5.22 2.86 -24.02
CA ASP A 5 3.78 2.80 -24.17
C ASP A 5 2.99 3.08 -22.87
N LEU A 6 3.67 3.66 -21.86
CA LEU A 6 3.09 4.04 -20.59
C LEU A 6 2.89 5.55 -20.49
N ALA A 7 1.69 5.98 -20.10
CA ALA A 7 1.39 7.34 -19.68
C ALA A 7 1.30 7.45 -18.16
N LEU A 8 1.95 8.45 -17.56
CA LEU A 8 1.81 8.80 -16.15
C LEU A 8 0.87 10.01 -16.01
N VAL A 9 -0.19 9.85 -15.24
CA VAL A 9 -1.19 10.87 -14.93
C VAL A 9 -1.02 11.34 -13.50
N GLY A 10 -0.75 12.63 -13.31
CA GLY A 10 -0.34 13.21 -12.03
C GLY A 10 1.18 13.13 -11.86
N ALA A 11 1.88 14.11 -12.41
CA ALA A 11 3.34 14.17 -12.45
C ALA A 11 3.94 14.99 -11.29
N GLY A 12 3.16 15.26 -10.24
CA GLY A 12 3.52 16.09 -9.08
C GLY A 12 4.50 15.43 -8.12
N TYR A 13 4.34 15.72 -6.83
CA TYR A 13 5.29 15.33 -5.76
C TYR A 13 5.66 13.84 -5.75
N TRP A 14 4.67 12.94 -5.76
CA TRP A 14 4.94 11.50 -5.80
C TRP A 14 5.17 10.99 -7.22
N GLY A 15 4.43 11.54 -8.19
CA GLY A 15 4.55 11.19 -9.61
C GLY A 15 5.97 11.32 -10.15
N LYS A 16 6.81 12.22 -9.61
CA LYS A 16 8.24 12.33 -9.99
C LYS A 16 9.00 11.03 -9.76
N ASN A 17 8.69 10.29 -8.69
CA ASN A 17 9.35 9.03 -8.39
C ASN A 17 8.92 7.93 -9.39
N LEU A 18 7.63 7.87 -9.73
CA LEU A 18 7.11 6.95 -10.75
C LEU A 18 7.67 7.30 -12.14
N ALA A 19 7.69 8.60 -12.50
CA ALA A 19 8.27 9.07 -13.76
C ALA A 19 9.73 8.63 -13.89
N ARG A 20 10.54 8.81 -12.84
CA ARG A 20 11.95 8.39 -12.81
C ARG A 20 12.09 6.90 -13.07
N ASN A 21 11.31 6.07 -12.36
CA ASN A 21 11.40 4.63 -12.49
C ASN A 21 10.89 4.13 -13.85
N PHE A 22 9.73 4.57 -14.32
CA PHE A 22 9.21 4.16 -15.63
C PHE A 22 10.07 4.68 -16.78
N ASN A 23 10.70 5.85 -16.64
CA ASN A 23 11.65 6.36 -17.64
C ASN A 23 12.95 5.53 -17.66
N ALA A 24 13.48 5.19 -16.48
CA ALA A 24 14.67 4.33 -16.36
C ALA A 24 14.42 2.92 -16.93
N LEU A 25 13.22 2.38 -16.76
CA LEU A 25 12.77 1.11 -17.33
C LEU A 25 12.44 1.21 -18.85
N GLY A 26 12.54 2.41 -19.45
CA GLY A 26 12.30 2.65 -20.87
C GLY A 26 10.82 2.54 -21.27
N ALA A 27 9.88 2.62 -20.34
CA ALA A 27 8.45 2.46 -20.58
C ALA A 27 7.70 3.79 -20.73
N LEU A 28 8.21 4.88 -20.13
CA LEU A 28 7.52 6.17 -20.08
C LEU A 28 7.43 6.82 -21.46
N ARG A 29 6.22 7.00 -21.97
CA ARG A 29 5.89 7.69 -23.23
C ARG A 29 5.37 9.10 -22.99
N THR A 30 4.45 9.25 -22.03
CA THR A 30 3.71 10.50 -21.84
C THR A 30 3.63 10.87 -20.36
N LEU A 31 3.85 12.14 -20.05
CA LEU A 31 3.52 12.78 -18.78
C LEU A 31 2.25 13.61 -18.97
N CYS A 32 1.23 13.35 -18.15
CA CYS A 32 -0.03 14.06 -18.15
C CYS A 32 -0.25 14.72 -16.78
N ASP A 33 -0.33 16.05 -16.76
CA ASP A 33 -0.64 16.83 -15.55
C ASP A 33 -1.38 18.11 -15.94
N LEU A 34 -2.34 18.53 -15.11
CA LEU A 34 -3.08 19.78 -15.35
C LEU A 34 -2.21 21.02 -15.16
N SER A 35 -1.11 20.93 -14.40
CA SER A 35 -0.17 22.03 -14.17
C SER A 35 0.93 22.05 -15.22
N GLN A 36 0.93 23.07 -16.04
CA GLN A 36 1.99 23.30 -17.02
C GLN A 36 3.37 23.47 -16.35
N ASP A 37 3.44 24.14 -15.19
CA ASP A 37 4.68 24.33 -14.44
C ASP A 37 5.28 22.98 -14.00
N ILE A 38 4.43 22.01 -13.60
CA ILE A 38 4.88 20.66 -13.27
C ILE A 38 5.48 20.00 -14.52
N LEU A 39 4.80 20.04 -15.64
CA LEU A 39 5.27 19.44 -16.89
C LEU A 39 6.59 20.08 -17.37
N GLU A 40 6.74 21.39 -17.24
CA GLU A 40 7.97 22.11 -17.59
C GLU A 40 9.14 21.78 -16.67
N SER A 41 8.86 21.41 -15.39
CA SER A 41 9.91 21.00 -14.44
C SER A 41 10.66 19.72 -14.84
N TYR A 42 10.12 18.94 -15.78
CA TYR A 42 10.78 17.76 -16.35
C TYR A 42 11.73 18.19 -17.46
N GLY A 43 13.03 18.20 -17.18
CA GLY A 43 14.09 18.69 -18.04
C GLY A 43 14.53 17.73 -19.14
N VAL A 44 15.80 17.82 -19.52
CA VAL A 44 16.41 17.12 -20.68
C VAL A 44 16.36 15.59 -20.57
N ASP A 45 16.37 15.03 -19.35
CA ASP A 45 16.29 13.59 -19.11
C ASP A 45 14.96 12.99 -19.62
N TYR A 46 13.96 13.83 -19.86
CA TYR A 46 12.65 13.47 -20.40
C TYR A 46 12.39 14.05 -21.80
N SER A 47 13.44 14.40 -22.54
CA SER A 47 13.34 15.04 -23.88
C SER A 47 12.58 14.19 -24.91
N GLY A 48 12.55 12.86 -24.72
CA GLY A 48 11.80 11.93 -25.58
C GLY A 48 10.40 11.59 -25.06
N VAL A 49 9.93 12.25 -23.99
CA VAL A 49 8.63 12.00 -23.36
C VAL A 49 7.65 13.10 -23.75
N LEU A 50 6.48 12.71 -24.23
CA LEU A 50 5.40 13.64 -24.56
C LEU A 50 4.84 14.27 -23.26
N LYS A 51 4.39 15.52 -23.34
CA LYS A 51 3.83 16.26 -22.21
C LYS A 51 2.47 16.82 -22.60
N THR A 52 1.44 16.59 -21.79
CA THR A 52 0.08 17.05 -22.08
C THR A 52 -0.70 17.34 -20.80
N GLY A 53 -1.61 18.33 -20.86
CA GLY A 53 -2.63 18.54 -19.82
C GLY A 53 -3.94 17.78 -20.10
N ASP A 54 -4.05 17.11 -21.25
CA ASP A 54 -5.27 16.49 -21.74
C ASP A 54 -5.24 14.98 -21.53
N PHE A 55 -6.04 14.51 -20.57
CA PHE A 55 -6.18 13.09 -20.28
C PHE A 55 -6.95 12.34 -21.37
N ASP A 56 -7.92 12.97 -22.02
CA ASP A 56 -8.69 12.34 -23.10
C ASP A 56 -7.79 12.06 -24.32
N ALA A 57 -6.84 12.95 -24.59
CA ALA A 57 -5.82 12.72 -25.61
C ALA A 57 -4.92 11.51 -25.25
N VAL A 58 -4.58 11.32 -23.96
CA VAL A 58 -3.85 10.12 -23.49
C VAL A 58 -4.66 8.84 -23.74
N LEU A 59 -5.96 8.86 -23.46
CA LEU A 59 -6.84 7.71 -23.67
C LEU A 59 -7.00 7.36 -25.16
N ALA A 60 -7.07 8.37 -26.00
CA ALA A 60 -7.23 8.22 -27.45
C ALA A 60 -5.93 7.79 -28.17
N ASP A 61 -4.74 7.97 -27.57
CA ASP A 61 -3.47 7.58 -28.17
C ASP A 61 -3.36 6.05 -28.28
N PRO A 62 -3.33 5.47 -29.50
CA PRO A 62 -3.19 4.03 -29.69
C PRO A 62 -1.83 3.47 -29.26
N GLU A 63 -0.81 4.32 -29.18
CA GLU A 63 0.52 3.95 -28.73
C GLU A 63 0.64 3.89 -27.18
N VAL A 64 -0.36 4.39 -26.44
CA VAL A 64 -0.45 4.24 -24.99
C VAL A 64 -1.22 2.96 -24.69
N ALA A 65 -0.53 1.95 -24.17
CA ALA A 65 -1.13 0.71 -23.72
C ALA A 65 -1.36 0.66 -22.21
N LYS A 66 -0.63 1.47 -21.44
CA LYS A 66 -0.59 1.46 -19.97
C LYS A 66 -0.75 2.87 -19.41
N VAL A 67 -1.48 2.97 -18.30
CA VAL A 67 -1.66 4.24 -17.58
C VAL A 67 -1.28 4.04 -16.12
N ALA A 68 -0.34 4.84 -15.61
CA ALA A 68 -0.03 4.95 -14.18
C ALA A 68 -0.69 6.22 -13.63
N ILE A 69 -1.41 6.12 -12.51
CA ILE A 69 -2.16 7.21 -11.91
C ILE A 69 -1.58 7.54 -10.54
N SER A 70 -1.11 8.78 -10.39
CA SER A 70 -0.56 9.36 -9.16
C SER A 70 -1.18 10.74 -8.87
N ALA A 71 -2.39 10.94 -9.35
CA ALA A 71 -3.22 12.10 -9.04
C ALA A 71 -3.71 12.05 -7.57
N PRO A 72 -4.35 13.11 -7.04
CA PRO A 72 -5.02 13.03 -5.75
C PRO A 72 -6.08 11.92 -5.71
N ALA A 73 -6.19 11.22 -4.56
CA ALA A 73 -7.03 10.02 -4.38
C ALA A 73 -8.50 10.22 -4.79
N ALA A 74 -9.05 11.43 -4.61
CA ALA A 74 -10.40 11.79 -5.04
C ALA A 74 -10.65 11.60 -6.55
N HIS A 75 -9.60 11.54 -7.35
CA HIS A 75 -9.69 11.38 -8.81
C HIS A 75 -9.38 9.95 -9.28
N HIS A 76 -8.85 9.08 -8.39
CA HIS A 76 -8.40 7.74 -8.76
C HIS A 76 -9.47 6.91 -9.44
N HIS A 77 -10.66 6.80 -8.84
CA HIS A 77 -11.78 6.04 -9.41
C HIS A 77 -12.11 6.49 -10.83
N ARG A 78 -12.36 7.80 -11.04
CA ARG A 78 -12.75 8.34 -12.35
C ARG A 78 -11.67 8.11 -13.41
N LEU A 79 -10.41 8.36 -13.06
CA LEU A 79 -9.29 8.21 -14.00
C LEU A 79 -9.04 6.73 -14.34
N ALA A 80 -9.03 5.85 -13.31
CA ALA A 80 -8.83 4.41 -13.51
C ALA A 80 -9.95 3.79 -14.33
N LYS A 81 -11.21 4.15 -14.03
CA LYS A 81 -12.39 3.68 -14.78
C LYS A 81 -12.30 4.06 -16.26
N ALA A 82 -12.00 5.33 -16.55
CA ALA A 82 -11.87 5.80 -17.93
C ALA A 82 -10.72 5.08 -18.66
N ALA A 83 -9.57 4.88 -18.02
CA ALA A 83 -8.44 4.19 -18.61
C ALA A 83 -8.76 2.70 -18.89
N LEU A 84 -9.38 1.98 -17.94
CA LEU A 84 -9.78 0.59 -18.11
C LEU A 84 -10.80 0.43 -19.25
N LEU A 85 -11.81 1.32 -19.33
CA LEU A 85 -12.81 1.32 -20.40
C LEU A 85 -12.21 1.66 -21.78
N ALA A 86 -11.16 2.49 -21.82
CA ALA A 86 -10.36 2.74 -23.02
C ALA A 86 -9.40 1.58 -23.37
N GLY A 87 -9.48 0.46 -22.66
CA GLY A 87 -8.69 -0.73 -22.94
C GLY A 87 -7.22 -0.62 -22.50
N LYS A 88 -6.88 0.24 -21.56
CA LYS A 88 -5.52 0.39 -21.01
C LYS A 88 -5.32 -0.49 -19.78
N ASP A 89 -4.11 -1.00 -19.57
CA ASP A 89 -3.70 -1.58 -18.30
C ASP A 89 -3.41 -0.45 -17.31
N VAL A 90 -3.79 -0.60 -16.04
CA VAL A 90 -3.80 0.52 -15.08
C VAL A 90 -3.03 0.18 -13.81
N PHE A 91 -2.10 1.06 -13.47
CA PHE A 91 -1.49 1.18 -12.15
C PHE A 91 -2.11 2.38 -11.44
N VAL A 92 -2.53 2.21 -10.19
CA VAL A 92 -3.08 3.31 -9.38
C VAL A 92 -2.32 3.40 -8.08
N GLU A 93 -1.84 4.60 -7.74
CA GLU A 93 -1.29 4.86 -6.40
C GLU A 93 -2.33 4.60 -5.30
N LYS A 94 -1.82 4.30 -4.12
CA LYS A 94 -2.68 4.09 -2.94
C LYS A 94 -3.35 5.41 -2.48
N PRO A 95 -4.58 5.34 -1.94
CA PRO A 95 -5.49 4.18 -1.97
C PRO A 95 -6.08 3.99 -3.39
N LEU A 96 -6.52 2.78 -3.73
CA LEU A 96 -7.12 2.50 -5.04
C LEU A 96 -8.23 3.52 -5.39
N CYS A 97 -9.09 3.82 -4.42
CA CYS A 97 -10.10 4.87 -4.44
C CYS A 97 -10.54 5.17 -3.00
N LEU A 98 -11.59 5.96 -2.80
CA LEU A 98 -12.05 6.33 -1.47
C LEU A 98 -13.20 5.45 -0.93
N GLU A 99 -13.86 4.67 -1.80
CA GLU A 99 -15.01 3.85 -1.43
C GLU A 99 -14.87 2.42 -1.96
N ALA A 100 -15.20 1.42 -1.12
CA ALA A 100 -15.10 0.00 -1.48
C ALA A 100 -15.99 -0.37 -2.67
N GLY A 101 -17.17 0.24 -2.80
CA GLY A 101 -18.05 0.05 -3.95
C GLY A 101 -17.42 0.54 -5.27
N GLN A 102 -16.67 1.63 -5.23
CA GLN A 102 -15.90 2.12 -6.39
C GLN A 102 -14.75 1.15 -6.73
N ALA A 103 -14.07 0.58 -5.72
CA ALA A 103 -13.02 -0.40 -5.94
C ALA A 103 -13.57 -1.68 -6.55
N ASP A 104 -14.72 -2.18 -6.10
CA ASP A 104 -15.40 -3.35 -6.65
C ASP A 104 -15.81 -3.13 -8.11
N GLU A 105 -16.31 -1.94 -8.44
CA GLU A 105 -16.58 -1.54 -9.82
C GLU A 105 -15.32 -1.60 -10.69
N LEU A 106 -14.20 -1.04 -10.22
CA LEU A 106 -12.93 -1.07 -10.97
C LEU A 106 -12.42 -2.49 -11.18
N VAL A 107 -12.50 -3.36 -10.16
CA VAL A 107 -12.14 -4.78 -10.26
C VAL A 107 -13.00 -5.48 -11.31
N SER A 108 -14.31 -5.24 -11.29
CA SER A 108 -15.26 -5.82 -12.25
C SER A 108 -14.98 -5.36 -13.69
N ILE A 109 -14.70 -4.06 -13.89
CA ILE A 109 -14.36 -3.51 -15.20
C ILE A 109 -13.04 -4.10 -15.69
N ALA A 110 -12.00 -4.15 -14.85
CA ALA A 110 -10.71 -4.70 -15.23
C ALA A 110 -10.83 -6.16 -15.67
N ALA A 111 -11.59 -6.98 -14.93
CA ALA A 111 -11.86 -8.37 -15.27
C ALA A 111 -12.64 -8.48 -16.60
N GLY A 112 -13.72 -7.70 -16.77
CA GLY A 112 -14.53 -7.71 -18.00
C GLY A 112 -13.76 -7.27 -19.23
N GLN A 113 -12.88 -6.29 -19.10
CA GLN A 113 -12.01 -5.78 -20.17
C GLN A 113 -10.72 -6.61 -20.34
N LYS A 114 -10.48 -7.60 -19.48
CA LYS A 114 -9.24 -8.39 -19.43
C LYS A 114 -7.99 -7.50 -19.34
N ARG A 115 -8.07 -6.46 -18.48
CA ARG A 115 -6.99 -5.52 -18.23
C ARG A 115 -6.36 -5.75 -16.86
N ILE A 116 -5.09 -5.42 -16.76
CA ILE A 116 -4.39 -5.40 -15.48
C ILE A 116 -4.85 -4.17 -14.71
N LEU A 117 -5.23 -4.38 -13.44
CA LEU A 117 -5.41 -3.33 -12.46
C LEU A 117 -4.49 -3.63 -11.27
N MET A 118 -3.53 -2.76 -11.02
CA MET A 118 -2.53 -2.89 -9.95
C MET A 118 -2.55 -1.67 -9.05
N VAL A 119 -2.37 -1.87 -7.74
CA VAL A 119 -2.36 -0.80 -6.73
C VAL A 119 -0.95 -0.60 -6.18
N GLY A 120 -0.56 0.65 -5.98
CA GLY A 120 0.75 1.06 -5.48
C GLY A 120 0.96 0.76 -3.99
N HIS A 121 0.89 -0.50 -3.59
CA HIS A 121 1.21 -0.94 -2.24
C HIS A 121 2.71 -1.30 -2.13
N LEU A 122 3.54 -0.28 -2.18
CA LEU A 122 5.00 -0.31 -2.28
C LEU A 122 5.69 -1.34 -1.39
N LEU A 123 5.24 -1.53 -0.14
CA LEU A 123 5.89 -2.46 0.80
C LEU A 123 5.80 -3.92 0.35
N GLN A 124 4.83 -4.30 -0.47
CA GLN A 124 4.72 -5.64 -1.05
C GLN A 124 5.89 -5.96 -2.00
N TYR A 125 6.61 -4.94 -2.45
CA TYR A 125 7.75 -5.05 -3.36
C TYR A 125 9.08 -4.85 -2.65
N HIS A 126 9.08 -4.57 -1.33
CA HIS A 126 10.30 -4.48 -0.55
C HIS A 126 10.93 -5.88 -0.36
N PRO A 127 12.19 -6.12 -0.78
CA PRO A 127 12.79 -7.46 -0.73
C PRO A 127 12.75 -8.13 0.65
N CYS A 128 12.95 -7.36 1.75
CA CYS A 128 12.84 -7.89 3.10
C CYS A 128 11.40 -8.32 3.46
N VAL A 129 10.38 -7.61 2.98
CA VAL A 129 8.97 -7.99 3.17
C VAL A 129 8.66 -9.25 2.39
N GLN A 130 9.14 -9.37 1.15
CA GLN A 130 8.98 -10.59 0.35
C GLN A 130 9.69 -11.78 1.00
N HIS A 131 10.88 -11.57 1.56
CA HIS A 131 11.58 -12.60 2.32
C HIS A 131 10.77 -13.05 3.55
N LEU A 132 10.22 -12.10 4.31
CA LEU A 132 9.35 -12.36 5.45
C LEU A 132 8.10 -13.16 5.05
N GLN A 133 7.43 -12.78 3.95
CA GLN A 133 6.31 -13.55 3.39
C GLN A 133 6.71 -14.98 3.03
N GLY A 134 7.92 -15.15 2.46
CA GLY A 134 8.49 -16.46 2.20
C GLY A 134 8.69 -17.31 3.47
N LEU A 135 9.18 -16.72 4.56
CA LEU A 135 9.30 -17.42 5.86
C LEU A 135 7.95 -17.89 6.39
N VAL A 136 6.92 -17.03 6.30
CA VAL A 136 5.56 -17.38 6.71
C VAL A 136 5.00 -18.49 5.83
N ALA A 137 5.13 -18.39 4.52
CA ALA A 137 4.62 -19.37 3.56
C ALA A 137 5.29 -20.76 3.72
N ARG A 138 6.56 -20.81 4.12
CA ARG A 138 7.27 -22.06 4.43
C ARG A 138 7.01 -22.59 5.84
N GLY A 139 6.20 -21.88 6.64
CA GLY A 139 5.87 -22.29 8.01
C GLY A 139 6.99 -22.10 9.02
N GLU A 140 8.08 -21.37 8.69
CA GLU A 140 9.24 -21.20 9.57
C GLU A 140 8.92 -20.40 10.86
N LEU A 141 7.87 -19.59 10.84
CA LEU A 141 7.37 -18.89 12.02
C LEU A 141 6.24 -19.66 12.74
N GLY A 142 5.75 -20.77 12.17
CA GLY A 142 4.58 -21.48 12.65
C GLY A 142 3.28 -20.72 12.39
N ALA A 143 2.24 -21.00 13.18
CA ALA A 143 0.98 -20.27 13.08
C ALA A 143 1.16 -18.82 13.57
N ILE A 144 0.75 -17.84 12.78
CA ILE A 144 0.81 -16.43 13.17
C ILE A 144 -0.12 -16.18 14.37
N GLN A 145 0.44 -15.61 15.42
CA GLN A 145 -0.27 -15.27 16.67
C GLN A 145 -0.63 -13.79 16.71
N TYR A 146 0.35 -12.90 16.47
CA TYR A 146 0.08 -11.48 16.35
C TYR A 146 1.08 -10.76 15.46
N ILE A 147 0.65 -9.61 14.94
CA ILE A 147 1.45 -8.68 14.16
C ILE A 147 1.31 -7.29 14.76
N VAL A 148 2.43 -6.57 14.90
CA VAL A 148 2.43 -5.16 15.31
C VAL A 148 3.12 -4.34 14.24
N SER A 149 2.46 -3.30 13.76
CA SER A 149 3.04 -2.34 12.83
C SER A 149 3.02 -0.94 13.43
N ASN A 150 4.18 -0.30 13.43
CA ASN A 150 4.35 1.10 13.80
C ASN A 150 4.80 1.90 12.58
N ARG A 151 4.01 2.91 12.23
CA ARG A 151 4.34 3.87 11.18
C ARG A 151 4.21 5.28 11.74
N LEU A 152 5.32 5.72 12.33
CA LEU A 152 5.39 6.90 13.17
C LEU A 152 6.42 7.88 12.63
N ASN A 153 6.13 9.17 12.67
CA ASN A 153 7.04 10.20 12.23
C ASN A 153 6.57 11.58 12.74
N LEU A 154 7.49 12.49 12.96
CA LEU A 154 7.19 13.93 12.96
C LEU A 154 7.46 14.42 11.54
N GLY A 155 6.43 14.42 10.70
CA GLY A 155 6.58 14.62 9.26
C GLY A 155 5.58 15.59 8.68
N LYS A 156 5.22 15.36 7.42
CA LYS A 156 4.24 16.19 6.72
C LYS A 156 2.85 15.97 7.33
N ILE A 157 2.35 17.01 8.00
CA ILE A 157 0.97 17.08 8.48
C ILE A 157 0.07 17.37 7.28
N ARG A 158 -1.07 16.70 7.21
CA ARG A 158 -2.01 16.82 6.11
C ARG A 158 -3.35 17.35 6.60
N SER A 159 -4.05 18.06 5.75
CA SER A 159 -5.41 18.55 5.99
C SER A 159 -6.45 17.77 5.19
N GLU A 160 -6.02 17.07 4.15
CA GLU A 160 -6.89 16.37 3.21
C GLU A 160 -7.20 14.93 3.64
N GLU A 161 -6.38 14.33 4.50
CA GLU A 161 -6.53 12.98 5.02
C GLU A 161 -5.94 12.88 6.43
N ASN A 162 -6.41 11.95 7.24
CA ASN A 162 -5.87 11.70 8.58
C ASN A 162 -4.69 10.72 8.55
N ALA A 163 -4.05 10.49 9.73
CA ALA A 163 -2.89 9.60 9.85
C ALA A 163 -3.20 8.15 9.43
N LEU A 164 -4.44 7.66 9.64
CA LEU A 164 -4.88 6.34 9.22
C LEU A 164 -4.77 6.18 7.69
N TRP A 165 -5.42 7.04 6.93
CA TRP A 165 -5.43 6.98 5.45
C TRP A 165 -4.06 7.27 4.84
N SER A 166 -3.27 8.14 5.50
CA SER A 166 -1.95 8.49 5.04
C SER A 166 -0.97 7.32 5.15
N PHE A 167 -0.99 6.60 6.27
CA PHE A 167 0.07 5.67 6.64
C PHE A 167 -0.33 4.20 6.61
N ALA A 168 -1.53 3.85 7.10
CA ALA A 168 -1.91 2.45 7.30
C ALA A 168 -2.07 1.59 6.03
N PRO A 169 -2.41 2.10 4.83
CA PRO A 169 -2.65 1.23 3.66
C PRO A 169 -1.53 0.25 3.35
N HIS A 170 -0.27 0.69 3.40
CA HIS A 170 0.88 -0.18 3.15
C HIS A 170 1.02 -1.30 4.18
N ASP A 171 0.79 -0.97 5.47
CA ASP A 171 0.90 -1.93 6.56
C ASP A 171 -0.26 -2.92 6.53
N LEU A 172 -1.48 -2.44 6.24
CA LEU A 172 -2.67 -3.29 6.07
C LEU A 172 -2.48 -4.28 4.92
N SER A 173 -1.94 -3.83 3.79
CA SER A 173 -1.60 -4.69 2.65
C SER A 173 -0.67 -5.83 3.07
N VAL A 174 0.43 -5.52 3.76
CA VAL A 174 1.38 -6.55 4.24
C VAL A 174 0.75 -7.47 5.27
N ILE A 175 0.00 -6.93 6.23
CA ILE A 175 -0.68 -7.74 7.26
C ILE A 175 -1.66 -8.73 6.63
N LEU A 176 -2.48 -8.29 5.68
CA LEU A 176 -3.42 -9.17 4.97
C LEU A 176 -2.66 -10.28 4.24
N SER A 177 -1.58 -9.97 3.52
CA SER A 177 -0.79 -10.99 2.82
C SER A 177 -0.16 -12.03 3.77
N LEU A 178 0.29 -11.60 4.96
CA LEU A 178 0.84 -12.50 5.98
C LEU A 178 -0.22 -13.37 6.66
N THR A 179 -1.48 -12.95 6.64
CA THR A 179 -2.62 -13.68 7.22
C THR A 179 -3.43 -14.48 6.18
N GLY A 180 -2.86 -14.67 4.98
CA GLY A 180 -3.44 -15.47 3.89
C GLY A 180 -4.51 -14.74 3.09
N ASP A 181 -4.39 -13.43 2.93
CA ASP A 181 -5.28 -12.54 2.18
C ASP A 181 -6.74 -12.57 2.63
N ARG A 182 -6.96 -12.87 3.92
CA ARG A 182 -8.28 -12.91 4.54
C ARG A 182 -8.59 -11.59 5.22
N LEU A 183 -9.83 -11.13 5.10
CA LEU A 183 -10.31 -10.01 5.90
C LEU A 183 -10.36 -10.38 7.38
N PRO A 184 -10.09 -9.43 8.30
CA PRO A 184 -10.35 -9.64 9.72
C PRO A 184 -11.86 -9.78 9.95
N GLU A 185 -12.24 -10.51 10.99
CA GLU A 185 -13.64 -10.62 11.45
C GLU A 185 -14.10 -9.36 12.18
N GLU A 186 -13.16 -8.59 12.69
CA GLU A 186 -13.44 -7.39 13.48
C GLU A 186 -12.30 -6.39 13.33
N VAL A 187 -12.67 -5.11 13.15
CA VAL A 187 -11.77 -3.95 13.09
C VAL A 187 -12.20 -2.98 14.18
N ARG A 188 -11.23 -2.53 14.99
CA ARG A 188 -11.41 -1.43 15.93
C ARG A 188 -10.34 -0.38 15.66
N CYS A 189 -10.70 0.90 15.75
CA CYS A 189 -9.76 2.00 15.60
C CYS A 189 -10.10 3.11 16.56
N THR A 190 -9.11 3.58 17.30
CA THR A 190 -9.19 4.78 18.14
C THR A 190 -8.11 5.77 17.73
N GLY A 191 -8.29 7.04 18.05
CA GLY A 191 -7.31 8.06 17.68
C GLY A 191 -7.60 9.40 18.33
N GLY A 192 -6.80 10.40 17.93
CA GLY A 192 -6.95 11.77 18.43
C GLY A 192 -6.61 12.79 17.37
N ALA A 193 -7.33 13.91 17.36
CA ALA A 193 -7.17 15.06 16.49
C ALA A 193 -6.86 16.31 17.33
N TRP A 194 -5.61 16.75 17.32
CA TRP A 194 -5.17 17.90 18.10
C TRP A 194 -4.80 19.11 17.25
N LEU A 195 -4.32 18.89 16.02
CA LEU A 195 -3.86 19.96 15.14
C LEU A 195 -4.98 20.51 14.28
N THR A 196 -5.81 19.62 13.73
CA THR A 196 -6.94 19.99 12.88
C THR A 196 -8.18 19.27 13.37
N PRO A 197 -9.25 19.99 13.79
CA PRO A 197 -10.49 19.36 14.23
C PRO A 197 -10.99 18.33 13.20
N GLY A 198 -11.33 17.12 13.66
CA GLY A 198 -11.84 16.04 12.81
C GLY A 198 -10.80 15.29 11.96
N VAL A 199 -9.53 15.72 11.95
CA VAL A 199 -8.44 15.04 11.24
C VAL A 199 -7.53 14.39 12.28
N ALA A 200 -7.65 13.07 12.46
CA ALA A 200 -6.88 12.34 13.46
C ALA A 200 -5.38 12.36 13.13
N ASP A 201 -4.60 12.89 14.08
CA ASP A 201 -3.13 12.98 14.01
C ASP A 201 -2.46 11.66 14.36
N THR A 202 -3.16 10.84 15.12
CA THR A 202 -2.72 9.52 15.54
C THR A 202 -3.88 8.55 15.56
N THR A 203 -3.63 7.30 15.20
CA THR A 203 -4.63 6.22 15.25
C THR A 203 -3.99 4.90 15.67
N LEU A 204 -4.74 4.12 16.45
CA LEU A 204 -4.42 2.75 16.79
C LEU A 204 -5.54 1.84 16.26
N THR A 205 -5.23 1.05 15.26
CA THR A 205 -6.14 0.07 14.66
C THR A 205 -5.83 -1.32 15.20
N VAL A 206 -6.86 -2.06 15.58
CA VAL A 206 -6.78 -3.46 16.04
C VAL A 206 -7.61 -4.33 15.11
N LEU A 207 -6.98 -5.39 14.60
CA LEU A 207 -7.60 -6.37 13.70
C LEU A 207 -7.69 -7.73 14.39
N ARG A 208 -8.84 -8.38 14.30
CA ARG A 208 -9.05 -9.74 14.79
C ARG A 208 -9.35 -10.66 13.62
N PHE A 209 -8.53 -11.67 13.44
CA PHE A 209 -8.68 -12.65 12.37
C PHE A 209 -9.29 -13.96 12.88
N ALA A 210 -9.94 -14.69 11.99
CA ALA A 210 -10.34 -16.08 12.22
C ALA A 210 -9.12 -16.92 12.67
N GLY A 211 -9.32 -17.84 13.58
CA GLY A 211 -8.23 -18.66 14.13
C GLY A 211 -7.42 -17.99 15.24
N GLY A 212 -7.79 -16.78 15.67
CA GLY A 212 -7.25 -16.13 16.85
C GLY A 212 -6.10 -15.17 16.64
N ALA A 213 -5.54 -15.06 15.43
CA ALA A 213 -4.50 -14.08 15.14
C ALA A 213 -4.99 -12.64 15.37
N ARG A 214 -4.07 -11.76 15.80
CA ARG A 214 -4.32 -10.34 16.05
C ARG A 214 -3.31 -9.49 15.29
N ALA A 215 -3.74 -8.30 14.84
CA ALA A 215 -2.79 -7.29 14.36
C ALA A 215 -3.11 -5.92 14.95
N HIS A 216 -2.05 -5.15 15.19
CA HIS A 216 -2.12 -3.77 15.65
C HIS A 216 -1.38 -2.89 14.65
N VAL A 217 -2.01 -1.78 14.24
CA VAL A 217 -1.38 -0.76 13.39
C VAL A 217 -1.45 0.56 14.13
N PHE A 218 -0.29 1.07 14.53
CA PHE A 218 -0.16 2.38 15.13
C PHE A 218 0.41 3.36 14.10
N ALA A 219 -0.39 4.36 13.73
CA ALA A 219 -0.03 5.38 12.75
C ALA A 219 -0.08 6.77 13.38
N SER A 220 0.98 7.57 13.24
CA SER A 220 1.02 8.93 13.78
C SER A 220 2.03 9.79 13.02
N TRP A 221 1.67 11.04 12.74
CA TRP A 221 2.62 12.07 12.31
C TRP A 221 3.08 13.00 13.45
N LEU A 222 2.67 12.73 14.70
CA LEU A 222 3.08 13.44 15.91
C LEU A 222 4.01 12.62 16.80
N ASN A 223 4.86 11.79 16.22
CA ASN A 223 5.84 11.02 16.96
C ASN A 223 7.23 11.63 16.82
N PRO A 224 8.00 11.85 17.92
CA PRO A 224 9.30 12.52 17.85
C PRO A 224 10.36 11.74 17.07
N PHE A 225 10.20 10.41 16.94
CA PHE A 225 11.12 9.55 16.21
C PHE A 225 10.41 8.91 15.02
N LYS A 226 11.14 8.79 13.90
CA LYS A 226 10.68 8.00 12.77
C LYS A 226 10.77 6.51 13.13
N GLU A 227 9.64 5.82 13.06
CA GLU A 227 9.55 4.36 13.20
C GLU A 227 8.74 3.79 12.05
N GLN A 228 9.31 2.83 11.35
CA GLN A 228 8.66 2.08 10.27
C GLN A 228 8.97 0.60 10.51
N LYS A 229 8.23 -0.02 11.43
CA LYS A 229 8.55 -1.33 11.97
C LYS A 229 7.34 -2.25 11.92
N LEU A 230 7.57 -3.45 11.43
CA LEU A 230 6.60 -4.54 11.43
C LEU A 230 7.20 -5.71 12.21
N THR A 231 6.52 -6.12 13.29
CA THR A 231 6.87 -7.28 14.10
C THR A 231 5.84 -8.38 13.87
N VAL A 232 6.29 -9.56 13.51
CA VAL A 232 5.46 -10.75 13.28
C VAL A 232 5.87 -11.81 14.27
N VAL A 233 4.91 -12.32 15.06
CA VAL A 233 5.13 -13.38 16.03
C VAL A 233 4.23 -14.57 15.69
N GLY A 234 4.86 -15.69 15.46
CA GLY A 234 4.22 -16.98 15.24
C GLY A 234 4.50 -17.95 16.39
N SER A 235 3.97 -19.17 16.30
CA SER A 235 4.11 -20.18 17.36
C SER A 235 5.54 -20.73 17.48
N GLU A 236 6.33 -20.69 16.39
CA GLU A 236 7.68 -21.29 16.32
C GLU A 236 8.79 -20.25 16.13
N GLY A 237 8.44 -19.03 15.70
CA GLY A 237 9.41 -18.00 15.44
C GLY A 237 8.80 -16.60 15.40
N MET A 238 9.69 -15.61 15.38
CA MET A 238 9.32 -14.20 15.21
C MET A 238 10.27 -13.52 14.24
N ALA A 239 9.78 -12.48 13.59
CA ALA A 239 10.57 -11.63 12.72
C ALA A 239 10.24 -10.15 12.94
N VAL A 240 11.23 -9.29 12.76
CA VAL A 240 11.07 -7.84 12.83
C VAL A 240 11.65 -7.25 11.55
N PHE A 241 10.81 -6.61 10.77
CA PHE A 241 11.21 -5.74 9.68
C PHE A 241 11.24 -4.30 10.20
N ASP A 242 12.38 -3.61 10.08
CA ASP A 242 12.56 -2.21 10.46
C ASP A 242 13.18 -1.44 9.28
N ASP A 243 12.34 -0.68 8.57
CA ASP A 243 12.74 0.05 7.36
C ASP A 243 13.65 1.26 7.64
N THR A 244 13.80 1.64 8.92
CA THR A 244 14.69 2.73 9.34
C THR A 244 16.13 2.29 9.54
N ARG A 245 16.40 0.97 9.53
CA ARG A 245 17.73 0.40 9.73
C ARG A 245 18.55 0.35 8.43
N PRO A 246 19.89 0.27 8.54
CA PRO A 246 20.73 -0.08 7.40
C PRO A 246 20.25 -1.37 6.74
N TRP A 247 20.46 -1.53 5.43
CA TRP A 247 19.89 -2.63 4.66
C TRP A 247 20.09 -4.00 5.28
N ARG A 248 21.33 -4.29 5.74
CA ARG A 248 21.70 -5.59 6.33
C ARG A 248 21.06 -5.87 7.70
N GLU A 249 20.43 -4.85 8.31
CA GLU A 249 19.78 -4.92 9.61
C GLU A 249 18.26 -4.74 9.53
N LYS A 250 17.70 -4.66 8.30
CA LYS A 250 16.26 -4.41 8.13
C LYS A 250 15.38 -5.56 8.56
N LEU A 251 15.83 -6.82 8.44
CA LEU A 251 15.03 -7.99 8.77
C LEU A 251 15.76 -8.89 9.77
N LEU A 252 15.31 -8.85 11.03
CA LEU A 252 15.74 -9.75 12.10
C LEU A 252 14.79 -10.93 12.19
N VAL A 253 15.31 -12.15 12.19
CA VAL A 253 14.53 -13.41 12.34
C VAL A 253 15.01 -14.15 13.57
N ARG A 254 14.09 -14.65 14.39
CA ARG A 254 14.38 -15.47 15.55
C ARG A 254 13.48 -16.70 15.58
N THR A 255 14.06 -17.85 15.33
CA THR A 255 13.38 -19.16 15.45
C THR A 255 13.64 -19.74 16.85
N GLN A 256 12.80 -20.69 17.26
CA GLN A 256 12.94 -21.38 18.57
C GLN A 256 13.08 -20.37 19.75
N TYR A 257 12.28 -19.34 19.72
CA TYR A 257 12.33 -18.26 20.72
C TYR A 257 11.77 -18.67 22.10
N LEU A 258 11.02 -19.79 22.16
CA LEU A 258 10.49 -20.36 23.37
C LEU A 258 10.93 -21.82 23.51
N VAL A 259 11.31 -22.19 24.74
CA VAL A 259 11.53 -23.58 25.15
C VAL A 259 10.31 -24.04 25.93
N ARG A 260 9.70 -25.13 25.51
CA ARG A 260 8.55 -25.77 26.15
C ARG A 260 8.99 -27.09 26.73
N ALA A 261 8.88 -27.26 28.03
CA ALA A 261 9.07 -28.54 28.72
C ALA A 261 7.75 -29.00 29.32
N GLU A 262 7.48 -30.30 29.33
CA GLU A 262 6.28 -30.87 29.85
C GLU A 262 6.09 -30.50 31.33
N GLY A 263 4.91 -30.02 31.70
CA GLY A 263 4.61 -29.56 33.06
C GLY A 263 5.25 -28.25 33.52
N GLN A 264 5.95 -27.54 32.64
CA GLN A 264 6.58 -26.25 32.94
C GLN A 264 6.00 -25.11 32.12
N LEU A 265 6.08 -23.89 32.64
CA LEU A 265 5.78 -22.70 31.87
C LEU A 265 6.82 -22.52 30.75
N PRO A 266 6.41 -22.05 29.55
CA PRO A 266 7.33 -21.75 28.50
C PRO A 266 8.38 -20.73 28.96
N ALA A 267 9.63 -20.96 28.63
CA ALA A 267 10.75 -20.07 28.96
C ALA A 267 11.39 -19.49 27.68
N PRO A 268 11.97 -18.28 27.73
CA PRO A 268 12.67 -17.73 26.59
C PRO A 268 13.83 -18.62 26.15
N GLY A 269 13.86 -18.93 24.85
CA GLY A 269 14.99 -19.65 24.23
C GLY A 269 16.24 -18.81 24.23
N LYS A 270 17.41 -19.46 24.32
CA LYS A 270 18.72 -18.78 24.33
C LYS A 270 19.25 -18.44 22.95
N ARG A 271 18.66 -18.95 21.88
CA ARG A 271 19.13 -18.70 20.52
C ARG A 271 18.93 -17.21 20.17
N PRO A 272 19.98 -16.47 19.79
CA PRO A 272 19.85 -15.08 19.36
C PRO A 272 19.08 -14.99 18.04
N GLY A 273 18.52 -13.82 17.72
CA GLY A 273 18.02 -13.53 16.39
C GLY A 273 19.17 -13.32 15.40
N GLU A 274 18.91 -13.61 14.14
CA GLU A 274 19.85 -13.43 13.05
C GLU A 274 19.27 -12.47 12.02
N TYR A 275 20.09 -11.58 11.46
CA TYR A 275 19.67 -10.74 10.37
C TYR A 275 19.64 -11.55 9.06
N ALA A 276 18.51 -11.49 8.37
CA ALA A 276 18.37 -12.16 7.08
C ALA A 276 19.23 -11.48 6.01
N VAL A 277 19.95 -12.29 5.23
CA VAL A 277 20.68 -11.79 4.06
C VAL A 277 19.72 -11.67 2.90
N VAL A 278 19.37 -10.44 2.55
CA VAL A 278 18.44 -10.12 1.48
C VAL A 278 19.14 -9.20 0.47
N PRO A 279 19.09 -9.50 -0.84
CA PRO A 279 19.65 -8.62 -1.88
C PRO A 279 19.04 -7.22 -1.80
N GLU A 280 19.87 -6.19 -1.98
CA GLU A 280 19.42 -4.81 -1.98
C GLU A 280 18.78 -4.45 -3.32
N ALA A 281 17.56 -3.90 -3.28
CA ALA A 281 16.87 -3.37 -4.44
C ALA A 281 15.96 -2.20 -4.04
N GLU A 282 15.67 -1.29 -4.96
CA GLU A 282 14.74 -0.19 -4.75
C GLU A 282 13.29 -0.70 -4.86
N PRO A 283 12.48 -0.68 -3.78
CA PRO A 283 11.11 -1.24 -3.82
C PRO A 283 10.23 -0.62 -4.90
N LEU A 284 10.38 0.69 -5.18
CA LEU A 284 9.59 1.36 -6.21
C LEU A 284 9.97 0.93 -7.62
N GLN A 285 11.24 0.63 -7.86
CA GLN A 285 11.69 0.07 -9.13
C GLN A 285 11.14 -1.33 -9.33
N GLU A 286 11.20 -2.17 -8.29
CA GLU A 286 10.62 -3.53 -8.29
C GLU A 286 9.11 -3.50 -8.55
N GLU A 287 8.39 -2.54 -7.96
CA GLU A 287 6.97 -2.34 -8.17
C GLU A 287 6.64 -1.94 -9.61
N CYS A 288 7.36 -0.97 -10.15
CA CYS A 288 7.19 -0.53 -11.54
C CYS A 288 7.52 -1.64 -12.54
N ASP A 289 8.63 -2.36 -12.33
CA ASP A 289 9.03 -3.49 -13.18
C ASP A 289 7.99 -4.63 -13.12
N HIS A 290 7.48 -4.94 -11.92
CA HIS A 290 6.43 -5.93 -11.74
C HIS A 290 5.16 -5.55 -12.53
N PHE A 291 4.72 -4.29 -12.50
CA PHE A 291 3.58 -3.83 -13.30
C PHE A 291 3.81 -4.10 -14.79
N LEU A 292 4.97 -3.68 -15.32
CA LEU A 292 5.30 -3.89 -16.72
C LEU A 292 5.32 -5.38 -17.10
N ALA A 293 5.92 -6.20 -16.23
CA ALA A 293 5.95 -7.66 -16.43
C ALA A 293 4.55 -8.28 -16.45
N ARG A 294 3.65 -7.85 -15.53
CA ARG A 294 2.25 -8.34 -15.50
C ARG A 294 1.46 -7.90 -16.72
N CYS A 295 1.68 -6.68 -17.21
CA CYS A 295 1.08 -6.24 -18.47
C CYS A 295 1.53 -7.10 -19.67
N GLN A 296 2.77 -7.62 -19.64
CA GLN A 296 3.30 -8.46 -20.71
C GLN A 296 2.81 -9.91 -20.62
N ASP A 297 2.89 -10.53 -19.44
CA ASP A 297 2.57 -11.96 -19.26
C ASP A 297 1.11 -12.23 -18.88
N ARG A 298 0.32 -11.19 -18.64
CA ARG A 298 -1.11 -11.22 -18.31
C ARG A 298 -1.46 -11.97 -17.02
N ARG A 299 -0.48 -12.26 -16.15
CA ARG A 299 -0.71 -12.83 -14.83
C ARG A 299 -1.17 -11.74 -13.86
N ALA A 300 -1.95 -12.13 -12.85
CA ALA A 300 -2.39 -11.19 -11.82
C ALA A 300 -1.18 -10.55 -11.10
N PRO A 301 -1.20 -9.22 -10.88
CA PRO A 301 -0.22 -8.56 -10.04
C PRO A 301 -0.28 -9.04 -8.58
N ARG A 302 0.83 -8.89 -7.85
CA ARG A 302 0.86 -9.14 -6.40
C ARG A 302 -0.12 -8.24 -5.63
N THR A 303 -0.25 -7.00 -6.05
CA THR A 303 -1.19 -6.02 -5.52
C THR A 303 -2.25 -5.70 -6.57
N ASP A 304 -3.04 -6.71 -6.93
CA ASP A 304 -4.11 -6.55 -7.90
C ASP A 304 -5.29 -5.71 -7.34
N GLY A 305 -6.27 -5.40 -8.18
CA GLY A 305 -7.43 -4.64 -7.75
C GLY A 305 -8.19 -5.28 -6.59
N SER A 306 -8.22 -6.62 -6.51
CA SER A 306 -8.89 -7.36 -5.43
C SER A 306 -8.13 -7.23 -4.10
N GLU A 307 -6.80 -7.21 -4.14
CA GLU A 307 -5.98 -6.88 -2.97
C GLU A 307 -6.24 -5.45 -2.53
N GLY A 308 -6.27 -4.50 -3.46
CA GLY A 308 -6.60 -3.10 -3.18
C GLY A 308 -7.99 -2.93 -2.56
N LEU A 309 -8.99 -3.68 -3.03
CA LEU A 309 -10.34 -3.69 -2.45
C LEU A 309 -10.31 -4.18 -1.00
N ARG A 310 -9.62 -5.30 -0.69
CA ARG A 310 -9.52 -5.82 0.69
C ARG A 310 -8.86 -4.81 1.63
N VAL A 311 -7.78 -4.17 1.20
CA VAL A 311 -7.12 -3.11 1.98
C VAL A 311 -8.07 -1.96 2.26
N LEU A 312 -8.82 -1.53 1.24
CA LEU A 312 -9.77 -0.42 1.36
C LEU A 312 -10.94 -0.77 2.29
N GLN A 313 -11.47 -2.00 2.24
CA GLN A 313 -12.51 -2.48 3.15
C GLN A 313 -12.06 -2.39 4.62
N VAL A 314 -10.84 -2.83 4.91
CA VAL A 314 -10.29 -2.71 6.28
C VAL A 314 -10.07 -1.24 6.68
N LEU A 315 -9.57 -0.42 5.76
CA LEU A 315 -9.34 1.00 6.00
C LEU A 315 -10.64 1.77 6.28
N GLN A 316 -11.71 1.48 5.52
CA GLN A 316 -13.03 2.06 5.76
C GLN A 316 -13.66 1.57 7.08
N ALA A 317 -13.52 0.29 7.40
CA ALA A 317 -13.97 -0.25 8.69
C ALA A 317 -13.23 0.43 9.86
N ALA A 318 -11.91 0.64 9.72
CA ALA A 318 -11.12 1.36 10.72
C ALA A 318 -11.58 2.82 10.86
N GLN A 319 -11.86 3.51 9.74
CA GLN A 319 -12.42 4.87 9.78
C GLN A 319 -13.78 4.89 10.46
N SER A 320 -14.68 3.97 10.07
CA SER A 320 -16.02 3.87 10.70
C SER A 320 -15.94 3.58 12.19
N SER A 321 -14.98 2.76 12.63
CA SER A 321 -14.71 2.52 14.05
C SER A 321 -14.18 3.77 14.76
N LEU A 322 -13.25 4.48 14.14
CA LEU A 322 -12.71 5.75 14.66
C LEU A 322 -13.80 6.80 14.86
N ASP A 323 -14.73 6.92 13.89
CA ASP A 323 -15.86 7.84 13.94
C ASP A 323 -16.91 7.46 15.01
N ARG A 324 -16.86 6.20 15.51
CA ARG A 324 -17.71 5.63 16.56
C ARG A 324 -16.96 5.35 17.85
N ASP A 325 -15.90 6.11 18.11
CA ASP A 325 -15.13 6.03 19.35
C ASP A 325 -14.58 4.61 19.69
N GLY A 326 -14.17 3.87 18.64
CA GLY A 326 -13.55 2.56 18.78
C GLY A 326 -14.51 1.37 18.80
N GLU A 327 -15.79 1.56 18.45
CA GLU A 327 -16.71 0.43 18.28
C GLU A 327 -16.20 -0.59 17.26
N ALA A 328 -16.51 -1.86 17.50
CA ALA A 328 -16.16 -2.94 16.57
C ALA A 328 -16.94 -2.81 15.25
N VAL A 329 -16.25 -2.97 14.15
CA VAL A 329 -16.83 -2.96 12.79
C VAL A 329 -16.40 -4.21 12.04
N ASP A 330 -17.35 -4.85 11.37
CA ASP A 330 -17.09 -5.88 10.37
C ASP A 330 -16.71 -5.21 9.05
N PRO A 331 -15.55 -5.50 8.45
CA PRO A 331 -15.12 -4.87 7.20
C PRO A 331 -16.00 -5.20 5.98
N LEU A 332 -16.88 -6.21 6.08
CA LEU A 332 -17.87 -6.54 5.05
C LEU A 332 -19.21 -5.81 5.26
N SER A 333 -19.41 -5.18 6.42
CA SER A 333 -20.62 -4.39 6.67
C SER A 333 -20.65 -3.17 5.76
N PRO A 334 -21.83 -2.79 5.23
CA PRO A 334 -21.97 -1.56 4.47
C PRO A 334 -21.51 -0.36 5.32
N CYS A 335 -20.38 0.22 4.96
CA CYS A 335 -19.94 1.46 5.59
C CYS A 335 -20.80 2.60 5.04
N HIS A 336 -21.47 3.35 5.93
CA HIS A 336 -22.01 4.64 5.54
C HIS A 336 -20.86 5.58 5.22
N PRO A 337 -20.83 6.22 4.05
CA PRO A 337 -19.76 7.14 3.69
C PRO A 337 -19.79 8.36 4.64
N SER A 338 -18.83 8.41 5.55
CA SER A 338 -18.58 9.55 6.44
C SER A 338 -17.24 10.21 6.17
N ILE A 339 -16.69 10.05 4.96
CA ILE A 339 -15.51 10.83 4.58
C ILE A 339 -16.00 12.20 4.12
N THR A 340 -16.37 13.04 5.08
CA THR A 340 -16.40 14.49 4.85
C THR A 340 -14.94 14.94 4.89
N LEU A 341 -14.24 14.82 3.77
CA LEU A 341 -12.96 15.51 3.62
C LEU A 341 -13.25 17.00 3.82
N PRO A 342 -12.55 17.70 4.72
CA PRO A 342 -12.76 19.12 4.91
C PRO A 342 -12.51 19.84 3.59
N THR A 343 -13.56 20.41 3.01
CA THR A 343 -13.43 21.29 1.85
C THR A 343 -12.62 22.49 2.28
N ARG A 344 -11.49 22.78 1.60
CA ARG A 344 -10.75 24.02 1.82
C ARG A 344 -11.72 25.20 1.74
N PRO A 345 -11.73 26.11 2.72
CA PRO A 345 -12.29 27.45 2.47
C PRO A 345 -11.46 28.07 1.34
N ARG A 346 -12.17 28.66 0.38
CA ARG A 346 -11.59 29.38 -0.78
C ARG A 346 -10.75 30.57 -0.34
#